data_11df92cdb4c9549906a8027361ff0929
#
_entry.id   11df92cdb4c9549906a8027361ff0929
#
_cell.length_a   1.000
_cell.length_b   1.000
_cell.length_c   1.000
_cell.angle_alpha   90.00
_cell.angle_beta   90.00
_cell.angle_gamma   90.00
#
_symmetry.space_group_name_H-M   'P 1'
#
loop_
_entity.id
_entity.type
_entity.pdbx_description
1 polymer ?
#
loop_
_entity_poly.entity_id
_entity_poly.type
_entity_poly.pdbx_seq_one_letter_code
_entity_poly.pdbx_strand_id
1 'polypeptide(L)'
;MRHSVELYEEAQRSIPGGVNSPVRAFNGVGGTPVFVDRADGAYIYDVDGKAYVDYVGSWGPMVLGHNHPAIRDAVIKAVHKGLSFGAPTAAEVEMAELVCNLVPSMDMVRMVNSGTEATMSAIRLARGYTGRDKIIKFEGCYHGHADCLLVKAGSGALTMGEPNSPGVPEDFVKHTLTCTYNDLATVRQAFENYPEEIACVIVEPVAGNMNCVPPNAEFLPGLRALCDEFNALLIIDEVMTGFRVALGGAQDYYDVQPDLTCLGKIIGGGMPVGAFGGRLDVMEKLAPIGPVYQAGTLSGNPVAMAAGLACLKEVSQVGVHSRLTELTEKLARGLIRVSQEQGIPMVINHVGGMFGIFFTDAKSVTCYQDVMKCDVERFKKFFHSMLEQGIYLAPSAFEAGFMSIAHSDADIEKTIKAAEVALAKIKAE
;
A
#
# COMPACT_ATOMS: atom_id res chain seq x y z
N MET A 1 -31.11 0.46 16.77
CA MET A 1 -29.82 0.74 16.15
C MET A 1 -30.02 0.73 14.65
N ARG A 2 -29.29 1.58 13.90
CA ARG A 2 -29.33 1.55 12.42
C ARG A 2 -28.46 0.40 11.95
N HIS A 3 -28.93 -0.36 10.96
CA HIS A 3 -28.19 -1.47 10.37
C HIS A 3 -27.28 -1.01 9.21
N SER A 4 -26.27 -1.80 8.86
CA SER A 4 -25.35 -1.48 7.76
C SER A 4 -26.06 -1.14 6.45
N VAL A 5 -27.14 -1.85 6.13
CA VAL A 5 -27.95 -1.61 4.92
C VAL A 5 -28.57 -0.21 4.94
N GLU A 6 -29.21 0.18 6.04
CA GLU A 6 -29.85 1.50 6.19
C GLU A 6 -28.82 2.63 6.13
N LEU A 7 -27.67 2.44 6.78
CA LEU A 7 -26.57 3.42 6.76
C LEU A 7 -25.96 3.57 5.35
N TYR A 8 -25.88 2.48 4.59
CA TYR A 8 -25.37 2.56 3.22
C TYR A 8 -26.33 3.31 2.31
N GLU A 9 -27.64 3.03 2.40
CA GLU A 9 -28.67 3.76 1.67
C GLU A 9 -28.67 5.27 2.01
N GLU A 10 -28.49 5.62 3.28
CA GLU A 10 -28.38 7.01 3.72
C GLU A 10 -27.09 7.66 3.20
N ALA A 11 -25.96 6.97 3.29
CA ALA A 11 -24.65 7.46 2.83
C ALA A 11 -24.64 7.79 1.34
N GLN A 12 -25.29 6.97 0.51
CA GLN A 12 -25.40 7.21 -0.93
C GLN A 12 -26.13 8.51 -1.32
N ARG A 13 -26.91 9.10 -0.40
CA ARG A 13 -27.57 10.40 -0.64
C ARG A 13 -26.63 11.59 -0.53
N SER A 14 -25.53 11.45 0.21
CA SER A 14 -24.64 12.56 0.56
C SER A 14 -23.18 12.33 0.17
N ILE A 15 -22.79 11.08 -0.06
CA ILE A 15 -21.42 10.69 -0.40
C ILE A 15 -21.48 9.90 -1.72
N PRO A 16 -20.68 10.24 -2.73
CA PRO A 16 -20.63 9.52 -4.00
C PRO A 16 -20.38 8.00 -3.78
N GLY A 17 -21.36 7.17 -4.17
CA GLY A 17 -21.34 5.72 -3.93
C GLY A 17 -21.37 5.32 -2.45
N GLY A 18 -21.72 6.22 -1.53
CA GLY A 18 -21.82 5.98 -0.09
C GLY A 18 -20.48 5.86 0.65
N VAL A 19 -19.36 6.15 0.00
CA VAL A 19 -18.00 5.93 0.53
C VAL A 19 -17.03 7.05 0.16
N ASN A 20 -16.00 7.27 0.99
CA ASN A 20 -14.92 8.24 0.74
C ASN A 20 -13.70 7.63 0.02
N SER A 21 -13.78 6.34 -0.36
CA SER A 21 -12.79 5.67 -1.22
C SER A 21 -13.47 4.52 -1.97
N PRO A 22 -13.32 4.39 -3.31
CA PRO A 22 -14.16 3.55 -4.17
C PRO A 22 -14.22 2.07 -3.77
N VAL A 23 -13.11 1.48 -3.36
CA VAL A 23 -13.04 0.05 -3.02
C VAL A 23 -13.94 -0.32 -1.82
N ARG A 24 -14.22 0.63 -0.93
CA ARG A 24 -15.09 0.43 0.25
C ARG A 24 -16.56 0.18 -0.10
N ALA A 25 -16.98 0.49 -1.34
CA ALA A 25 -18.37 0.30 -1.79
C ALA A 25 -18.73 -1.15 -2.16
N PHE A 26 -17.80 -2.10 -2.02
CA PHE A 26 -17.98 -3.52 -2.38
C PHE A 26 -18.26 -3.77 -3.88
N ASN A 27 -18.02 -2.81 -4.75
CA ASN A 27 -18.27 -2.97 -6.19
C ASN A 27 -17.50 -4.16 -6.78
N GLY A 28 -16.31 -4.48 -6.23
CA GLY A 28 -15.50 -5.61 -6.68
C GLY A 28 -16.06 -6.98 -6.31
N VAL A 29 -16.90 -7.07 -5.28
CA VAL A 29 -17.43 -8.34 -4.75
C VAL A 29 -18.97 -8.39 -4.71
N GLY A 30 -19.63 -7.22 -4.79
CA GLY A 30 -21.08 -7.08 -4.64
C GLY A 30 -21.55 -7.10 -3.18
N GLY A 31 -22.83 -6.90 -2.98
CA GLY A 31 -23.45 -6.86 -1.65
C GLY A 31 -23.33 -5.50 -0.96
N THR A 32 -23.67 -5.46 0.33
CA THR A 32 -23.66 -4.24 1.15
C THR A 32 -22.36 -4.15 1.95
N PRO A 33 -21.66 -2.99 1.93
CA PRO A 33 -20.49 -2.78 2.77
C PRO A 33 -20.78 -2.91 4.26
N VAL A 34 -19.81 -3.42 4.99
CA VAL A 34 -19.85 -3.45 6.45
C VAL A 34 -19.60 -2.05 7.00
N PHE A 35 -20.52 -1.54 7.83
CA PHE A 35 -20.35 -0.30 8.57
C PHE A 35 -19.75 -0.60 9.95
N VAL A 36 -18.52 -0.14 10.17
CA VAL A 36 -17.77 -0.42 11.39
C VAL A 36 -18.16 0.58 12.48
N ASP A 37 -18.46 0.09 13.67
CA ASP A 37 -18.72 0.88 14.89
C ASP A 37 -17.43 1.10 15.67
N ARG A 38 -16.63 0.04 15.89
CA ARG A 38 -15.38 0.09 16.64
C ARG A 38 -14.43 -1.00 16.18
N ALA A 39 -13.16 -0.85 16.58
CA ALA A 39 -12.14 -1.86 16.31
C ALA A 39 -11.17 -1.97 17.50
N ASP A 40 -10.66 -3.18 17.75
CA ASP A 40 -9.69 -3.44 18.80
C ASP A 40 -8.83 -4.68 18.47
N GLY A 41 -7.53 -4.59 18.66
CA GLY A 41 -6.59 -5.66 18.32
C GLY A 41 -6.72 -6.11 16.86
N ALA A 42 -6.96 -7.40 16.64
CA ALA A 42 -7.14 -7.99 15.31
C ALA A 42 -8.58 -7.92 14.78
N TYR A 43 -9.49 -7.23 15.48
CA TYR A 43 -10.92 -7.28 15.20
C TYR A 43 -11.52 -5.92 14.85
N ILE A 44 -12.45 -5.93 13.88
CA ILE A 44 -13.43 -4.88 13.67
C ILE A 44 -14.81 -5.39 14.12
N TYR A 45 -15.67 -4.48 14.55
CA TYR A 45 -17.03 -4.75 14.98
C TYR A 45 -17.97 -3.84 14.21
N ASP A 46 -18.98 -4.43 13.57
CA ASP A 46 -19.94 -3.66 12.82
C ASP A 46 -21.04 -3.06 13.71
N VAL A 47 -21.83 -2.17 13.12
CA VAL A 47 -22.99 -1.54 13.79
C VAL A 47 -24.10 -2.53 14.13
N ASP A 48 -24.07 -3.73 13.58
CA ASP A 48 -24.99 -4.83 13.84
C ASP A 48 -24.52 -5.71 15.02
N GLY A 49 -23.31 -5.42 15.56
CA GLY A 49 -22.70 -6.11 16.70
C GLY A 49 -21.88 -7.35 16.34
N LYS A 50 -21.69 -7.64 15.06
CA LYS A 50 -20.88 -8.77 14.60
C LYS A 50 -19.38 -8.43 14.62
N ALA A 51 -18.57 -9.38 15.07
CA ALA A 51 -17.12 -9.28 15.09
C ALA A 51 -16.48 -9.99 13.90
N TYR A 52 -15.43 -9.38 13.34
CA TYR A 52 -14.67 -9.95 12.23
C TYR A 52 -13.18 -9.91 12.55
N VAL A 53 -12.46 -10.99 12.27
CA VAL A 53 -10.99 -10.95 12.17
C VAL A 53 -10.64 -10.14 10.93
N ASP A 54 -9.86 -9.08 11.11
CA ASP A 54 -9.62 -8.07 10.06
C ASP A 54 -8.25 -8.24 9.39
N TYR A 55 -8.27 -8.61 8.12
CA TYR A 55 -7.08 -8.67 7.26
C TYR A 55 -6.95 -7.47 6.31
N VAL A 56 -7.80 -6.46 6.45
CA VAL A 56 -7.66 -5.19 5.72
C VAL A 56 -6.77 -4.21 6.49
N GLY A 57 -6.89 -4.21 7.84
CA GLY A 57 -6.04 -3.39 8.70
C GLY A 57 -6.02 -1.91 8.31
N SER A 58 -7.18 -1.35 7.94
CA SER A 58 -7.32 0.02 7.43
C SER A 58 -6.49 0.26 6.14
N TRP A 59 -6.32 -0.77 5.30
CA TRP A 59 -5.49 -0.77 4.08
C TRP A 59 -3.99 -0.68 4.37
N GLY A 60 -3.57 -1.24 5.51
CA GLY A 60 -2.18 -1.41 5.87
C GLY A 60 -1.66 -0.67 7.09
N PRO A 61 -2.20 0.47 7.55
CA PRO A 61 -1.68 1.19 8.71
C PRO A 61 -1.64 0.38 10.02
N MET A 62 -2.59 -0.53 10.22
CA MET A 62 -2.80 -1.22 11.50
C MET A 62 -1.86 -2.41 11.70
N VAL A 63 -0.56 -2.23 11.51
CA VAL A 63 0.46 -3.27 11.71
C VAL A 63 0.52 -3.78 13.15
N LEU A 64 0.23 -2.94 14.13
CA LEU A 64 0.13 -3.28 15.56
C LEU A 64 -1.27 -3.74 15.98
N GLY A 65 -2.21 -3.80 15.06
CA GLY A 65 -3.64 -3.97 15.33
C GLY A 65 -4.34 -2.65 15.61
N HIS A 66 -5.66 -2.75 15.78
CA HIS A 66 -6.53 -1.59 16.06
C HIS A 66 -6.39 -1.12 17.50
N ASN A 67 -6.58 0.19 17.72
CA ASN A 67 -6.68 0.82 19.02
C ASN A 67 -5.48 0.50 19.96
N HIS A 68 -4.27 0.39 19.40
CA HIS A 68 -3.08 0.06 20.18
C HIS A 68 -2.86 1.08 21.31
N PRO A 69 -2.71 0.65 22.58
CA PRO A 69 -2.67 1.55 23.74
C PRO A 69 -1.63 2.66 23.62
N ALA A 70 -0.40 2.33 23.23
CA ALA A 70 0.68 3.30 23.12
C ALA A 70 0.34 4.43 22.11
N ILE A 71 -0.29 4.10 20.98
CA ILE A 71 -0.69 5.08 19.96
C ILE A 71 -1.85 5.92 20.47
N ARG A 72 -2.89 5.28 20.99
CA ARG A 72 -4.07 5.96 21.53
C ARG A 72 -3.70 6.97 22.63
N ASP A 73 -2.88 6.56 23.58
CA ASP A 73 -2.50 7.38 24.71
C ASP A 73 -1.60 8.56 24.28
N ALA A 74 -0.71 8.36 23.28
CA ALA A 74 0.08 9.42 22.68
C ALA A 74 -0.82 10.46 21.97
N VAL A 75 -1.83 10.02 21.23
CA VAL A 75 -2.83 10.87 20.57
C VAL A 75 -3.59 11.68 21.60
N ILE A 76 -4.14 11.06 22.65
CA ILE A 76 -4.88 11.75 23.71
C ILE A 76 -4.02 12.83 24.36
N LYS A 77 -2.76 12.50 24.68
CA LYS A 77 -1.80 13.45 25.27
C LYS A 77 -1.49 14.62 24.33
N ALA A 78 -1.37 14.37 23.02
CA ALA A 78 -1.13 15.42 22.02
C ALA A 78 -2.34 16.36 21.87
N VAL A 79 -3.56 15.79 21.81
CA VAL A 79 -4.81 16.57 21.70
C VAL A 79 -4.97 17.59 22.83
N HIS A 80 -4.58 17.26 24.06
CA HIS A 80 -4.60 18.20 25.20
C HIS A 80 -3.71 19.44 25.01
N LYS A 81 -2.72 19.39 24.10
CA LYS A 81 -1.82 20.52 23.80
C LYS A 81 -2.28 21.36 22.61
N GLY A 82 -3.25 20.89 21.85
CA GLY A 82 -3.78 21.53 20.65
C GLY A 82 -3.71 20.64 19.42
N LEU A 83 -4.57 20.91 18.43
CA LEU A 83 -4.73 20.06 17.24
C LEU A 83 -3.80 20.45 16.09
N SER A 84 -3.45 21.73 15.96
CA SER A 84 -2.64 22.26 14.85
C SER A 84 -2.13 23.64 15.20
N PHE A 85 -0.90 23.98 14.80
CA PHE A 85 -0.27 25.24 15.18
C PHE A 85 0.11 26.15 14.01
N GLY A 86 0.26 25.61 12.79
CA GLY A 86 0.80 26.36 11.66
C GLY A 86 2.25 26.82 11.87
N ALA A 87 2.98 26.13 12.75
CA ALA A 87 4.36 26.41 13.13
C ALA A 87 5.10 25.09 13.42
N PRO A 88 6.44 25.05 13.30
CA PRO A 88 7.24 23.86 13.58
C PRO A 88 7.09 23.37 15.02
N THR A 89 7.21 22.05 15.21
CA THR A 89 7.13 21.42 16.52
C THR A 89 8.34 20.49 16.78
N ALA A 90 8.66 20.24 18.04
CA ALA A 90 9.70 19.28 18.40
C ALA A 90 9.36 17.84 17.93
N ALA A 91 8.07 17.49 17.87
CA ALA A 91 7.64 16.19 17.40
C ALA A 91 7.94 15.96 15.91
N GLU A 92 7.94 17.02 15.08
CA GLU A 92 8.35 16.92 13.68
C GLU A 92 9.85 16.60 13.55
N VAL A 93 10.69 17.21 14.40
CA VAL A 93 12.13 16.95 14.43
C VAL A 93 12.37 15.48 14.82
N GLU A 94 11.76 15.05 15.95
CA GLU A 94 11.89 13.66 16.43
C GLU A 94 11.41 12.65 15.36
N MET A 95 10.31 12.93 14.67
CA MET A 95 9.78 12.07 13.61
C MET A 95 10.72 11.99 12.41
N ALA A 96 11.27 13.12 11.97
CA ALA A 96 12.21 13.17 10.85
C ALA A 96 13.51 12.39 11.18
N GLU A 97 14.08 12.61 12.37
CA GLU A 97 15.26 11.88 12.83
C GLU A 97 15.00 10.38 12.91
N LEU A 98 13.84 9.97 13.47
CA LEU A 98 13.48 8.57 13.57
C LEU A 98 13.35 7.91 12.20
N VAL A 99 12.65 8.55 11.26
CA VAL A 99 12.47 8.02 9.90
C VAL A 99 13.82 7.93 9.18
N CYS A 100 14.66 8.96 9.23
CA CYS A 100 16.00 8.92 8.61
C CYS A 100 16.90 7.85 9.23
N ASN A 101 16.78 7.58 10.52
CA ASN A 101 17.53 6.52 11.18
C ASN A 101 17.04 5.10 10.83
N LEU A 102 15.76 4.94 10.54
CA LEU A 102 15.15 3.63 10.26
C LEU A 102 15.19 3.25 8.77
N VAL A 103 15.18 4.24 7.86
CA VAL A 103 15.14 4.00 6.40
C VAL A 103 16.51 4.30 5.80
N PRO A 104 17.24 3.28 5.32
CA PRO A 104 18.66 3.40 4.96
C PRO A 104 19.00 4.45 3.87
N SER A 105 18.05 4.72 2.97
CA SER A 105 18.23 5.65 1.85
C SER A 105 17.87 7.11 2.16
N MET A 106 17.43 7.41 3.37
CA MET A 106 16.93 8.75 3.73
C MET A 106 17.95 9.59 4.50
N ASP A 107 18.59 10.53 3.81
CA ASP A 107 19.38 11.61 4.44
C ASP A 107 18.47 12.73 4.95
N MET A 108 17.36 13.03 4.23
CA MET A 108 16.37 14.03 4.58
C MET A 108 14.95 13.53 4.26
N VAL A 109 13.96 14.00 5.03
CA VAL A 109 12.55 13.66 4.83
C VAL A 109 11.64 14.90 4.95
N ARG A 110 10.57 14.95 4.16
CA ARG A 110 9.49 15.92 4.23
C ARG A 110 8.18 15.22 4.51
N MET A 111 7.49 15.63 5.59
CA MET A 111 6.14 15.16 5.92
C MET A 111 5.09 15.79 5.02
N VAL A 112 4.10 14.98 4.64
CA VAL A 112 2.88 15.36 3.92
C VAL A 112 1.68 14.63 4.55
N ASN A 113 0.47 14.72 3.97
CA ASN A 113 -0.74 14.17 4.60
C ASN A 113 -1.23 12.84 4.00
N SER A 114 -0.68 12.42 2.88
CA SER A 114 -1.09 11.19 2.19
C SER A 114 0.03 10.61 1.31
N GLY A 115 -0.11 9.34 0.92
CA GLY A 115 0.77 8.72 -0.07
C GLY A 115 0.70 9.41 -1.44
N THR A 116 -0.48 9.91 -1.83
CA THR A 116 -0.64 10.70 -3.07
C THR A 116 0.21 11.97 -3.06
N GLU A 117 0.20 12.72 -1.96
CA GLU A 117 1.05 13.90 -1.83
C GLU A 117 2.54 13.54 -1.83
N ALA A 118 2.91 12.43 -1.22
CA ALA A 118 4.28 11.93 -1.19
C ALA A 118 4.80 11.61 -2.60
N THR A 119 4.08 10.79 -3.35
CA THR A 119 4.47 10.38 -4.70
C THR A 119 4.43 11.54 -5.70
N MET A 120 3.40 12.38 -5.65
CA MET A 120 3.29 13.60 -6.46
C MET A 120 4.49 14.52 -6.24
N SER A 121 4.89 14.70 -4.98
CA SER A 121 5.99 15.58 -4.60
C SER A 121 7.34 14.99 -4.98
N ALA A 122 7.55 13.69 -4.79
CA ALA A 122 8.76 12.98 -5.18
C ALA A 122 8.98 13.03 -6.71
N ILE A 123 7.93 12.84 -7.50
CA ILE A 123 8.00 12.95 -8.97
C ILE A 123 8.32 14.39 -9.40
N ARG A 124 7.67 15.39 -8.79
CA ARG A 124 7.99 16.80 -9.07
C ARG A 124 9.44 17.10 -8.74
N LEU A 125 9.93 16.59 -7.62
CA LEU A 125 11.32 16.77 -7.20
C LEU A 125 12.29 16.09 -8.17
N ALA A 126 11.99 14.86 -8.60
CA ALA A 126 12.80 14.14 -9.59
C ALA A 126 12.89 14.89 -10.93
N ARG A 127 11.76 15.41 -11.41
CA ARG A 127 11.73 16.27 -12.61
C ARG A 127 12.54 17.56 -12.42
N GLY A 128 12.38 18.21 -11.28
CA GLY A 128 13.11 19.45 -10.96
C GLY A 128 14.63 19.25 -10.78
N TYR A 129 15.02 18.07 -10.28
CA TYR A 129 16.43 17.71 -10.12
C TYR A 129 17.10 17.36 -11.45
N THR A 130 16.46 16.55 -12.28
CA THR A 130 17.01 16.05 -13.54
C THR A 130 16.81 17.00 -14.72
N GLY A 131 15.85 17.92 -14.65
CA GLY A 131 15.42 18.74 -15.78
C GLY A 131 14.69 17.97 -16.88
N ARG A 132 14.17 16.78 -16.58
CA ARG A 132 13.52 15.87 -17.52
C ARG A 132 12.03 15.72 -17.17
N ASP A 133 11.18 15.38 -18.16
CA ASP A 133 9.73 15.35 -18.00
C ASP A 133 9.13 13.96 -17.85
N LYS A 134 9.69 12.95 -18.53
CA LYS A 134 9.10 11.60 -18.56
C LYS A 134 9.35 10.82 -17.27
N ILE A 135 8.41 9.95 -16.96
CA ILE A 135 8.52 9.00 -15.85
C ILE A 135 8.13 7.59 -16.33
N ILE A 136 8.69 6.58 -15.69
CA ILE A 136 8.29 5.18 -15.86
C ILE A 136 7.54 4.74 -14.62
N LYS A 137 6.39 4.09 -14.81
CA LYS A 137 5.65 3.33 -13.79
C LYS A 137 5.32 1.93 -14.32
N PHE A 138 4.71 1.08 -13.50
CA PHE A 138 4.40 -0.29 -13.87
C PHE A 138 2.89 -0.56 -13.88
N GLU A 139 2.46 -1.44 -14.80
CA GLU A 139 1.09 -1.94 -14.87
C GLU A 139 0.69 -2.57 -13.53
N GLY A 140 -0.55 -2.32 -13.12
CA GLY A 140 -1.09 -2.84 -11.85
C GLY A 140 -0.59 -2.13 -10.59
N CYS A 141 0.47 -1.32 -10.67
CA CYS A 141 0.94 -0.50 -9.55
C CYS A 141 0.14 0.79 -9.41
N TYR A 142 -0.10 1.19 -8.15
CA TYR A 142 -0.82 2.41 -7.79
C TYR A 142 0.06 3.30 -6.91
N HIS A 143 0.17 4.56 -7.29
CA HIS A 143 1.00 5.54 -6.61
C HIS A 143 0.21 6.80 -6.22
N GLY A 144 -1.05 6.64 -5.83
CA GLY A 144 -1.94 7.76 -5.57
C GLY A 144 -2.65 8.26 -6.84
N HIS A 145 -3.43 9.34 -6.68
CA HIS A 145 -4.33 9.83 -7.72
C HIS A 145 -3.94 11.19 -8.31
N ALA A 146 -2.65 11.52 -8.32
CA ALA A 146 -2.15 12.64 -9.12
C ALA A 146 -2.36 12.36 -10.60
N ASP A 147 -2.76 13.38 -11.38
CA ASP A 147 -3.17 13.21 -12.78
C ASP A 147 -2.15 12.45 -13.63
N CYS A 148 -0.86 12.75 -13.48
CA CYS A 148 0.21 12.05 -14.22
C CYS A 148 0.35 10.57 -13.88
N LEU A 149 -0.29 10.07 -12.83
CA LEU A 149 -0.24 8.67 -12.38
C LEU A 149 -1.51 7.89 -12.72
N LEU A 150 -2.59 8.56 -13.15
CA LEU A 150 -3.84 7.96 -13.56
C LEU A 150 -3.78 7.55 -15.04
N VAL A 151 -2.99 6.54 -15.33
CA VAL A 151 -2.66 6.05 -16.67
C VAL A 151 -3.14 4.61 -16.82
N LYS A 152 -3.78 4.31 -17.95
CA LYS A 152 -4.20 2.94 -18.28
C LYS A 152 -2.98 2.05 -18.51
N ALA A 153 -3.12 0.79 -18.07
CA ALA A 153 -2.31 -0.29 -18.60
C ALA A 153 -2.66 -0.48 -20.08
N GLY A 154 -1.66 -0.48 -20.95
CA GLY A 154 -1.86 -0.68 -22.37
C GLY A 154 -1.82 -2.16 -22.76
N SER A 155 -2.18 -2.44 -24.01
CA SER A 155 -2.16 -3.80 -24.59
C SER A 155 -0.80 -4.24 -25.12
N GLY A 156 0.28 -3.52 -24.85
CA GLY A 156 1.63 -3.82 -25.34
C GLY A 156 2.72 -3.59 -24.28
N ALA A 157 3.91 -4.09 -24.57
CA ALA A 157 5.05 -4.09 -23.65
C ALA A 157 5.54 -2.68 -23.24
N LEU A 158 5.23 -1.67 -24.04
CA LEU A 158 5.52 -0.27 -23.75
C LEU A 158 4.38 0.59 -24.30
N THR A 159 3.58 1.20 -23.43
CA THR A 159 2.50 2.09 -23.83
C THR A 159 2.74 3.51 -23.38
N MET A 160 2.47 4.45 -24.30
CA MET A 160 2.36 5.87 -23.95
C MET A 160 1.05 6.10 -23.19
N GLY A 161 1.09 7.03 -22.23
CA GLY A 161 0.01 7.25 -21.29
C GLY A 161 -1.31 7.61 -21.95
N GLU A 162 -2.30 6.73 -21.78
CA GLU A 162 -3.71 7.05 -21.97
C GLU A 162 -4.35 7.27 -20.59
N PRO A 163 -5.20 8.32 -20.42
CA PRO A 163 -5.91 8.54 -19.17
C PRO A 163 -6.78 7.33 -18.78
N ASN A 164 -6.72 6.90 -17.52
CA ASN A 164 -7.62 5.87 -16.99
C ASN A 164 -8.84 6.46 -16.27
N SER A 165 -8.94 7.79 -16.20
CA SER A 165 -10.04 8.50 -15.55
C SER A 165 -10.51 9.65 -16.42
N PRO A 166 -11.85 9.80 -16.64
CA PRO A 166 -12.41 11.04 -17.18
C PRO A 166 -11.97 12.24 -16.33
N GLY A 167 -11.68 13.35 -16.97
CA GLY A 167 -11.20 14.57 -16.32
C GLY A 167 -9.68 14.71 -16.23
N VAL A 168 -8.92 13.66 -16.57
CA VAL A 168 -7.47 13.75 -16.74
C VAL A 168 -7.16 14.08 -18.20
N PRO A 169 -6.60 15.28 -18.52
CA PRO A 169 -6.20 15.63 -19.88
C PRO A 169 -5.06 14.72 -20.38
N GLU A 170 -5.06 14.42 -21.68
CA GLU A 170 -3.99 13.63 -22.31
C GLU A 170 -2.59 14.23 -22.07
N ASP A 171 -2.49 15.56 -22.06
CA ASP A 171 -1.24 16.26 -21.83
C ASP A 171 -0.60 15.97 -20.44
N PHE A 172 -1.39 15.59 -19.43
CA PHE A 172 -0.86 15.22 -18.13
C PHE A 172 -0.24 13.82 -18.10
N VAL A 173 -0.69 12.93 -18.97
CA VAL A 173 -0.26 11.52 -18.99
C VAL A 173 0.70 11.18 -20.12
N LYS A 174 0.85 12.05 -21.13
CA LYS A 174 1.76 11.82 -22.28
C LYS A 174 3.23 11.61 -21.91
N HIS A 175 3.62 12.06 -20.73
CA HIS A 175 4.97 11.90 -20.20
C HIS A 175 5.12 10.69 -19.25
N THR A 176 4.07 9.88 -19.08
CA THR A 176 4.10 8.70 -18.23
C THR A 176 4.15 7.44 -19.09
N LEU A 177 5.27 6.73 -18.99
CA LEU A 177 5.48 5.45 -19.66
C LEU A 177 5.09 4.32 -18.72
N THR A 178 4.33 3.34 -19.22
CA THR A 178 3.92 2.18 -18.43
C THR A 178 4.67 0.95 -18.93
N CYS A 179 5.43 0.31 -18.05
CA CYS A 179 6.17 -0.92 -18.30
C CYS A 179 5.53 -2.12 -17.58
N THR A 180 5.94 -3.32 -17.97
CA THR A 180 5.50 -4.55 -17.31
C THR A 180 6.32 -4.79 -16.04
N TYR A 181 5.64 -5.06 -14.92
CA TYR A 181 6.29 -5.41 -13.66
C TYR A 181 7.03 -6.75 -13.79
N ASN A 182 8.22 -6.84 -13.21
CA ASN A 182 9.14 -7.98 -13.33
C ASN A 182 9.74 -8.20 -14.76
N ASP A 183 9.67 -7.19 -15.63
CA ASP A 183 10.26 -7.24 -16.98
C ASP A 183 11.22 -6.06 -17.22
N LEU A 184 12.51 -6.28 -16.98
CA LEU A 184 13.55 -5.28 -17.21
C LEU A 184 13.75 -4.93 -18.69
N ALA A 185 13.37 -5.80 -19.62
CA ALA A 185 13.52 -5.52 -21.05
C ALA A 185 12.61 -4.37 -21.48
N THR A 186 11.37 -4.30 -20.95
CA THR A 186 10.46 -3.19 -21.23
C THR A 186 10.98 -1.86 -20.69
N VAL A 187 11.65 -1.88 -19.53
CA VAL A 187 12.25 -0.68 -18.93
C VAL A 187 13.46 -0.20 -19.74
N ARG A 188 14.36 -1.13 -20.14
CA ARG A 188 15.49 -0.80 -21.02
C ARG A 188 15.01 -0.20 -22.33
N GLN A 189 14.03 -0.82 -22.97
CA GLN A 189 13.46 -0.30 -24.22
C GLN A 189 12.88 1.12 -24.04
N ALA A 190 12.25 1.42 -22.88
CA ALA A 190 11.78 2.76 -22.59
C ALA A 190 12.92 3.78 -22.55
N PHE A 191 14.02 3.47 -21.87
CA PHE A 191 15.19 4.34 -21.81
C PHE A 191 15.86 4.54 -23.18
N GLU A 192 15.95 3.47 -23.97
CA GLU A 192 16.53 3.54 -25.32
C GLU A 192 15.66 4.36 -26.30
N ASN A 193 14.33 4.27 -26.17
CA ASN A 193 13.39 5.04 -26.99
C ASN A 193 13.33 6.53 -26.61
N TYR A 194 13.66 6.87 -25.35
CA TYR A 194 13.58 8.23 -24.83
C TYR A 194 14.89 8.59 -24.08
N PRO A 195 16.02 8.60 -24.79
CA PRO A 195 17.31 8.90 -24.16
C PRO A 195 17.29 10.31 -23.58
N GLU A 196 17.77 10.44 -22.33
CA GLU A 196 17.86 11.71 -21.59
C GLU A 196 16.52 12.44 -21.34
N GLU A 197 15.37 11.80 -21.57
CA GLU A 197 14.07 12.41 -21.31
C GLU A 197 13.39 11.88 -20.03
N ILE A 198 13.84 10.73 -19.51
CA ILE A 198 13.22 10.08 -18.35
C ILE A 198 13.84 10.61 -17.06
N ALA A 199 13.03 11.25 -16.22
CA ALA A 199 13.41 11.79 -14.93
C ALA A 199 13.58 10.70 -13.87
N CYS A 200 12.64 9.76 -13.84
CA CYS A 200 12.64 8.72 -12.81
C CYS A 200 11.86 7.47 -13.23
N VAL A 201 12.16 6.38 -12.53
CA VAL A 201 11.34 5.18 -12.44
C VAL A 201 10.69 5.18 -11.06
N ILE A 202 9.36 5.00 -10.97
CA ILE A 202 8.64 4.80 -9.71
C ILE A 202 8.09 3.38 -9.66
N VAL A 203 8.32 2.67 -8.54
CA VAL A 203 7.95 1.26 -8.38
C VAL A 203 7.46 0.97 -6.96
N GLU A 204 6.41 0.16 -6.84
CA GLU A 204 6.11 -0.55 -5.59
C GLU A 204 7.09 -1.73 -5.47
N PRO A 205 7.93 -1.83 -4.44
CA PRO A 205 8.92 -2.92 -4.33
C PRO A 205 8.27 -4.29 -4.12
N VAL A 206 7.07 -4.32 -3.54
CA VAL A 206 6.10 -5.42 -3.62
C VAL A 206 4.81 -4.77 -4.07
N ALA A 207 4.32 -5.13 -5.25
CA ALA A 207 3.09 -4.56 -5.76
C ALA A 207 1.90 -5.05 -4.93
N GLY A 208 1.19 -4.12 -4.28
CA GLY A 208 0.07 -4.40 -3.38
C GLY A 208 -1.29 -3.97 -3.92
N ASN A 209 -1.32 -3.29 -5.08
CA ASN A 209 -2.53 -2.80 -5.74
C ASN A 209 -2.96 -3.65 -6.95
N MET A 210 -2.23 -4.70 -7.23
CA MET A 210 -2.63 -5.83 -8.07
C MET A 210 -2.61 -7.14 -7.27
N ASN A 211 -3.18 -7.10 -6.05
CA ASN A 211 -3.02 -8.09 -5.00
C ASN A 211 -1.56 -8.08 -4.46
N CYS A 212 -0.97 -9.18 -4.03
CA CYS A 212 0.42 -9.20 -3.54
C CYS A 212 1.32 -9.86 -4.58
N VAL A 213 2.09 -9.07 -5.32
CA VAL A 213 3.04 -9.56 -6.33
C VAL A 213 4.45 -9.12 -5.96
N PRO A 214 5.29 -10.05 -5.46
CA PRO A 214 6.69 -9.77 -5.15
C PRO A 214 7.54 -9.52 -6.39
N PRO A 215 8.65 -8.79 -6.27
CA PRO A 215 9.63 -8.67 -7.34
C PRO A 215 10.39 -9.99 -7.52
N ASN A 216 10.76 -10.31 -8.76
CA ASN A 216 11.77 -11.33 -9.02
C ASN A 216 13.13 -10.84 -8.50
N ALA A 217 14.05 -11.77 -8.20
CA ALA A 217 15.34 -11.45 -7.58
C ALA A 217 16.15 -10.38 -8.33
N GLU A 218 16.10 -10.40 -9.67
CA GLU A 218 16.87 -9.48 -10.52
C GLU A 218 16.17 -8.13 -10.76
N PHE A 219 14.86 -8.00 -10.40
CA PHE A 219 14.06 -6.86 -10.86
C PHE A 219 14.48 -5.53 -10.22
N LEU A 220 14.48 -5.44 -8.89
CA LEU A 220 14.85 -4.19 -8.20
C LEU A 220 16.33 -3.81 -8.40
N PRO A 221 17.31 -4.75 -8.28
CA PRO A 221 18.69 -4.46 -8.63
C PRO A 221 18.87 -4.02 -10.08
N GLY A 222 18.14 -4.64 -11.01
CA GLY A 222 18.16 -4.25 -12.43
C GLY A 222 17.59 -2.86 -12.68
N LEU A 223 16.51 -2.46 -11.97
CA LEU A 223 15.97 -1.09 -12.04
C LEU A 223 17.02 -0.07 -11.54
N ARG A 224 17.70 -0.38 -10.43
CA ARG A 224 18.78 0.49 -9.93
C ARG A 224 19.88 0.65 -10.97
N ALA A 225 20.37 -0.46 -11.55
CA ALA A 225 21.41 -0.43 -12.58
C ALA A 225 20.99 0.37 -13.83
N LEU A 226 19.74 0.21 -14.29
CA LEU A 226 19.22 0.98 -15.43
C LEU A 226 19.12 2.47 -15.10
N CYS A 227 18.62 2.83 -13.92
CA CYS A 227 18.57 4.23 -13.51
C CYS A 227 19.97 4.86 -13.45
N ASP A 228 20.98 4.12 -12.96
CA ASP A 228 22.37 4.57 -12.93
C ASP A 228 22.95 4.74 -14.35
N GLU A 229 22.73 3.76 -15.24
CA GLU A 229 23.19 3.79 -16.64
C GLU A 229 22.65 5.01 -17.40
N PHE A 230 21.36 5.34 -17.20
CA PHE A 230 20.71 6.43 -17.91
C PHE A 230 20.60 7.74 -17.12
N ASN A 231 21.23 7.83 -15.96
CA ASN A 231 21.19 8.99 -15.07
C ASN A 231 19.76 9.46 -14.74
N ALA A 232 18.86 8.52 -14.47
CA ALA A 232 17.51 8.74 -13.98
C ALA A 232 17.46 8.43 -12.48
N LEU A 233 16.44 8.96 -11.77
CA LEU A 233 16.26 8.63 -10.36
C LEU A 233 15.38 7.39 -10.19
N LEU A 234 15.70 6.56 -9.19
CA LEU A 234 14.86 5.47 -8.73
C LEU A 234 14.04 5.94 -7.53
N ILE A 235 12.70 5.92 -7.65
CA ILE A 235 11.76 6.18 -6.56
C ILE A 235 11.16 4.85 -6.14
N ILE A 236 11.37 4.43 -4.89
CA ILE A 236 10.67 3.29 -4.31
C ILE A 236 9.46 3.80 -3.52
N ASP A 237 8.28 3.34 -3.92
CA ASP A 237 7.03 3.62 -3.23
C ASP A 237 6.83 2.60 -2.10
N GLU A 238 7.25 2.99 -0.90
CA GLU A 238 7.10 2.23 0.34
C GLU A 238 5.84 2.61 1.13
N VAL A 239 4.88 3.28 0.51
CA VAL A 239 3.63 3.67 1.19
C VAL A 239 2.92 2.45 1.80
N MET A 240 3.00 1.29 1.16
CA MET A 240 2.43 0.04 1.65
C MET A 240 3.45 -0.84 2.38
N THR A 241 4.66 -0.94 1.87
CA THR A 241 5.71 -1.87 2.31
C THR A 241 6.59 -1.34 3.43
N GLY A 242 6.73 -0.02 3.55
CA GLY A 242 7.55 0.64 4.56
C GLY A 242 7.13 0.25 5.97
N PHE A 243 8.09 -0.17 6.80
CA PHE A 243 7.88 -0.66 8.17
C PHE A 243 6.97 -1.90 8.28
N ARG A 244 6.53 -2.47 7.17
CA ARG A 244 5.69 -3.67 7.10
C ARG A 244 6.46 -4.91 6.70
N VAL A 245 7.25 -4.81 5.63
CA VAL A 245 8.04 -5.95 5.11
C VAL A 245 9.26 -6.19 5.99
N ALA A 246 9.96 -5.14 6.34
CA ALA A 246 11.05 -5.10 7.31
C ALA A 246 11.06 -3.74 8.01
N LEU A 247 11.91 -3.55 9.02
CA LEU A 247 12.02 -2.28 9.73
C LEU A 247 12.51 -1.15 8.82
N GLY A 248 13.49 -1.42 7.97
CA GLY A 248 13.99 -0.49 6.95
C GLY A 248 13.18 -0.48 5.65
N GLY A 249 11.99 -1.12 5.64
CA GLY A 249 11.14 -1.25 4.46
C GLY A 249 11.53 -2.40 3.55
N ALA A 250 10.88 -2.48 2.38
CA ALA A 250 11.21 -3.49 1.38
C ALA A 250 12.56 -3.21 0.71
N GLN A 251 13.02 -1.95 0.66
CA GLN A 251 14.35 -1.59 0.17
C GLN A 251 15.47 -2.25 0.97
N ASP A 252 15.32 -2.32 2.30
CA ASP A 252 16.24 -3.02 3.19
C ASP A 252 16.15 -4.55 3.00
N TYR A 253 14.93 -5.07 2.89
CA TYR A 253 14.68 -6.49 2.68
C TYR A 253 15.26 -7.04 1.35
N TYR A 254 15.21 -6.25 0.28
CA TYR A 254 15.70 -6.62 -1.06
C TYR A 254 17.09 -6.05 -1.39
N ASP A 255 17.75 -5.40 -0.44
CA ASP A 255 19.09 -4.80 -0.60
C ASP A 255 19.17 -3.87 -1.84
N VAL A 256 18.24 -2.94 -1.96
CA VAL A 256 18.19 -1.95 -3.03
C VAL A 256 18.16 -0.53 -2.46
N GLN A 257 19.00 0.35 -2.97
CA GLN A 257 19.07 1.74 -2.52
C GLN A 257 18.47 2.69 -3.56
N PRO A 258 17.27 3.25 -3.31
CA PRO A 258 16.68 4.26 -4.18
C PRO A 258 17.32 5.64 -3.98
N ASP A 259 17.01 6.55 -4.90
CA ASP A 259 17.33 7.97 -4.76
C ASP A 259 16.29 8.71 -3.91
N LEU A 260 15.02 8.31 -4.04
CA LEU A 260 13.88 8.81 -3.28
C LEU A 260 13.00 7.66 -2.81
N THR A 261 12.42 7.83 -1.64
CA THR A 261 11.44 6.91 -1.03
C THR A 261 10.18 7.66 -0.64
N CYS A 262 9.01 7.08 -0.97
CA CYS A 262 7.72 7.56 -0.49
C CYS A 262 7.20 6.67 0.64
N LEU A 263 6.69 7.28 1.70
CA LEU A 263 6.13 6.61 2.87
C LEU A 263 4.69 7.07 3.14
N GLY A 264 3.94 6.26 3.87
CA GLY A 264 2.58 6.56 4.29
C GLY A 264 2.06 5.51 5.26
N LYS A 265 0.74 5.41 5.38
CA LYS A 265 0.07 4.34 6.14
C LYS A 265 0.64 4.15 7.56
N ILE A 266 1.57 3.22 7.77
CA ILE A 266 2.14 2.87 9.07
C ILE A 266 2.77 4.06 9.78
N ILE A 267 3.46 4.95 9.05
CA ILE A 267 4.10 6.13 9.66
C ILE A 267 3.10 7.10 10.30
N GLY A 268 1.83 6.99 9.99
CA GLY A 268 0.76 7.78 10.60
C GLY A 268 0.15 7.15 11.86
N GLY A 269 0.42 5.86 12.14
CA GLY A 269 -0.19 5.16 13.27
C GLY A 269 -1.73 5.15 13.24
N GLY A 270 -2.34 5.28 12.06
CA GLY A 270 -3.78 5.43 11.84
C GLY A 270 -4.24 6.86 11.53
N MET A 271 -3.37 7.86 11.69
CA MET A 271 -3.64 9.24 11.30
C MET A 271 -3.21 9.51 9.85
N PRO A 272 -3.81 10.51 9.17
CA PRO A 272 -3.45 10.86 7.79
C PRO A 272 -2.05 11.47 7.73
N VAL A 273 -1.09 10.67 7.27
CA VAL A 273 0.32 11.05 7.10
C VAL A 273 0.87 10.39 5.84
N GLY A 274 1.70 11.11 5.12
CA GLY A 274 2.65 10.61 4.15
C GLY A 274 3.99 11.29 4.38
N ALA A 275 5.02 10.81 3.70
CA ALA A 275 6.32 11.44 3.66
C ALA A 275 7.05 11.07 2.37
N PHE A 276 7.97 11.89 1.94
CA PHE A 276 8.95 11.55 0.92
C PHE A 276 10.32 12.08 1.34
N GLY A 277 11.34 11.36 0.98
CA GLY A 277 12.71 11.71 1.33
C GLY A 277 13.70 10.89 0.53
N GLY A 278 14.99 11.07 0.78
CA GLY A 278 16.06 10.36 0.11
C GLY A 278 17.38 11.10 0.18
N ARG A 279 18.16 10.99 -0.89
CA ARG A 279 19.49 11.56 -1.01
C ARG A 279 19.51 13.06 -0.74
N LEU A 280 20.49 13.51 0.02
CA LEU A 280 20.69 14.90 0.42
C LEU A 280 20.68 15.86 -0.77
N ASP A 281 21.47 15.59 -1.80
CA ASP A 281 21.63 16.44 -2.98
C ASP A 281 20.32 16.60 -3.80
N VAL A 282 19.45 15.61 -3.77
CA VAL A 282 18.13 15.65 -4.39
C VAL A 282 17.17 16.47 -3.50
N MET A 283 17.13 16.18 -2.20
CA MET A 283 16.24 16.85 -1.25
C MET A 283 16.56 18.34 -1.08
N GLU A 284 17.78 18.77 -1.23
CA GLU A 284 18.20 20.18 -1.23
C GLU A 284 17.62 21.01 -2.40
N LYS A 285 17.06 20.34 -3.44
CA LYS A 285 16.31 21.05 -4.49
C LYS A 285 14.89 21.45 -4.05
N LEU A 286 14.43 20.98 -2.89
CA LEU A 286 13.10 21.31 -2.38
C LEU A 286 13.08 22.66 -1.65
N ALA A 287 12.02 23.44 -1.86
CA ALA A 287 11.81 24.69 -1.13
C ALA A 287 11.72 24.44 0.40
N PRO A 288 12.28 25.33 1.25
CA PRO A 288 12.84 26.66 0.95
C PRO A 288 14.33 26.67 0.55
N ILE A 289 15.03 25.51 0.56
CA ILE A 289 16.45 25.45 0.19
C ILE A 289 16.59 25.61 -1.32
N GLY A 290 15.84 24.83 -2.11
CA GLY A 290 15.86 24.85 -3.56
C GLY A 290 14.56 25.42 -4.18
N PRO A 291 14.47 25.38 -5.52
CA PRO A 291 13.36 26.02 -6.24
C PRO A 291 12.10 25.15 -6.36
N VAL A 292 12.17 23.84 -6.07
CA VAL A 292 11.03 22.93 -6.25
C VAL A 292 10.02 23.12 -5.14
N TYR A 293 8.81 23.56 -5.49
CA TYR A 293 7.79 23.92 -4.53
C TYR A 293 6.97 22.71 -4.04
N GLN A 294 6.76 22.66 -2.72
CA GLN A 294 5.83 21.78 -2.01
C GLN A 294 5.40 22.47 -0.71
N ALA A 295 4.12 22.38 -0.36
CA ALA A 295 3.58 22.93 0.88
C ALA A 295 2.37 22.11 1.35
N GLY A 296 2.07 22.16 2.64
CA GLY A 296 0.89 21.53 3.24
C GLY A 296 0.58 22.16 4.59
N THR A 297 -0.62 22.71 4.75
CA THR A 297 -1.06 23.38 6.00
C THR A 297 -1.00 22.45 7.21
N LEU A 298 -1.35 21.19 7.03
CA LEU A 298 -1.40 20.19 8.11
C LEU A 298 -0.23 19.19 8.08
N SER A 299 0.75 19.41 7.20
CA SER A 299 1.96 18.60 7.16
C SER A 299 2.73 18.72 8.47
N GLY A 300 3.09 17.60 9.09
CA GLY A 300 3.72 17.59 10.41
C GLY A 300 2.75 17.89 11.55
N ASN A 301 1.45 17.65 11.35
CA ASN A 301 0.43 17.87 12.40
C ASN A 301 0.83 17.20 13.72
N PRO A 302 0.78 17.91 14.87
CA PRO A 302 1.30 17.39 16.13
C PRO A 302 0.61 16.13 16.63
N VAL A 303 -0.69 15.97 16.36
CA VAL A 303 -1.44 14.75 16.75
C VAL A 303 -1.02 13.58 15.86
N ALA A 304 -0.87 13.83 14.56
CA ALA A 304 -0.40 12.82 13.61
C ALA A 304 1.05 12.40 13.87
N MET A 305 1.94 13.36 14.20
CA MET A 305 3.32 13.06 14.60
C MET A 305 3.39 12.23 15.88
N ALA A 306 2.57 12.55 16.89
CA ALA A 306 2.49 11.77 18.12
C ALA A 306 2.04 10.31 17.86
N ALA A 307 1.04 10.12 17.02
CA ALA A 307 0.58 8.78 16.63
C ALA A 307 1.66 8.02 15.87
N GLY A 308 2.30 8.64 14.89
CA GLY A 308 3.36 8.04 14.08
C GLY A 308 4.59 7.67 14.90
N LEU A 309 5.06 8.57 15.76
CA LEU A 309 6.19 8.31 16.68
C LEU A 309 5.91 7.12 17.60
N ALA A 310 4.72 7.06 18.21
CA ALA A 310 4.32 5.94 19.05
C ALA A 310 4.27 4.63 18.25
N CYS A 311 3.71 4.66 17.04
CA CYS A 311 3.65 3.52 16.13
C CYS A 311 5.05 3.02 15.77
N LEU A 312 5.93 3.88 15.29
CA LEU A 312 7.27 3.48 14.84
C LEU A 312 8.13 2.97 16.00
N LYS A 313 8.01 3.54 17.19
CA LYS A 313 8.70 3.02 18.41
C LYS A 313 8.28 1.59 18.74
N GLU A 314 6.99 1.28 18.65
CA GLU A 314 6.48 -0.08 18.88
C GLU A 314 6.88 -1.04 17.75
N VAL A 315 6.78 -0.62 16.49
CA VAL A 315 7.19 -1.43 15.32
C VAL A 315 8.68 -1.74 15.33
N SER A 316 9.50 -0.87 15.93
CA SER A 316 10.95 -1.06 16.08
C SER A 316 11.34 -2.07 17.17
N GLN A 317 10.38 -2.60 17.93
CA GLN A 317 10.69 -3.61 18.95
C GLN A 317 11.17 -4.91 18.29
N VAL A 318 12.14 -5.55 18.95
CA VAL A 318 12.71 -6.82 18.49
C VAL A 318 11.61 -7.88 18.41
N GLY A 319 11.57 -8.60 17.28
CA GLY A 319 10.62 -9.69 17.07
C GLY A 319 9.32 -9.30 16.36
N VAL A 320 9.00 -8.02 16.20
CA VAL A 320 7.77 -7.58 15.54
C VAL A 320 7.68 -8.11 14.11
N HIS A 321 8.69 -7.86 13.28
CA HIS A 321 8.69 -8.31 11.88
C HIS A 321 8.80 -9.83 11.75
N SER A 322 9.56 -10.50 12.62
CA SER A 322 9.62 -11.96 12.64
C SER A 322 8.25 -12.57 12.95
N ARG A 323 7.52 -11.98 13.90
CA ARG A 323 6.17 -12.44 14.26
C ARG A 323 5.17 -12.19 13.13
N LEU A 324 5.23 -11.03 12.47
CA LEU A 324 4.40 -10.75 11.28
C LEU A 324 4.61 -11.79 10.18
N THR A 325 5.87 -12.09 9.88
CA THR A 325 6.24 -13.09 8.86
C THR A 325 5.75 -14.47 9.24
N GLU A 326 5.99 -14.91 10.47
CA GLU A 326 5.56 -16.23 11.01
C GLU A 326 4.03 -16.41 10.88
N LEU A 327 3.25 -15.41 11.32
CA LEU A 327 1.78 -15.46 11.24
C LEU A 327 1.29 -15.50 9.79
N THR A 328 1.91 -14.68 8.93
CA THR A 328 1.56 -14.63 7.50
C THR A 328 1.86 -15.96 6.81
N GLU A 329 3.03 -16.55 7.04
CA GLU A 329 3.39 -17.86 6.52
C GLU A 329 2.47 -18.98 7.05
N LYS A 330 2.10 -18.94 8.34
CA LYS A 330 1.16 -19.91 8.92
C LYS A 330 -0.20 -19.84 8.21
N LEU A 331 -0.72 -18.62 7.98
CA LEU A 331 -1.95 -18.41 7.24
C LEU A 331 -1.82 -18.92 5.81
N ALA A 332 -0.78 -18.54 5.08
CA ALA A 332 -0.56 -18.93 3.68
C ALA A 332 -0.49 -20.46 3.53
N ARG A 333 0.31 -21.13 4.35
CA ARG A 333 0.41 -22.60 4.36
C ARG A 333 -0.94 -23.28 4.66
N GLY A 334 -1.70 -22.72 5.63
CA GLY A 334 -3.02 -23.22 5.97
C GLY A 334 -4.03 -23.12 4.83
N LEU A 335 -4.09 -21.96 4.17
CA LEU A 335 -4.97 -21.73 3.03
C LEU A 335 -4.60 -22.61 1.82
N ILE A 336 -3.31 -22.75 1.49
CA ILE A 336 -2.84 -23.65 0.43
C ILE A 336 -3.25 -25.09 0.73
N ARG A 337 -3.03 -25.57 1.96
CA ARG A 337 -3.40 -26.92 2.37
C ARG A 337 -4.90 -27.18 2.17
N VAL A 338 -5.77 -26.33 2.69
CA VAL A 338 -7.23 -26.54 2.55
C VAL A 338 -7.70 -26.40 1.11
N SER A 339 -7.06 -25.56 0.27
CA SER A 339 -7.39 -25.47 -1.14
C SER A 339 -7.05 -26.76 -1.88
N GLN A 340 -5.90 -27.37 -1.59
CA GLN A 340 -5.48 -28.66 -2.16
C GLN A 340 -6.41 -29.80 -1.71
N GLU A 341 -6.78 -29.86 -0.44
CA GLU A 341 -7.73 -30.84 0.12
C GLU A 341 -9.10 -30.75 -0.57
N GLN A 342 -9.55 -29.55 -0.93
CA GLN A 342 -10.80 -29.33 -1.67
C GLN A 342 -10.65 -29.48 -3.19
N GLY A 343 -9.42 -29.56 -3.71
CA GLY A 343 -9.15 -29.63 -5.15
C GLY A 343 -9.46 -28.33 -5.90
N ILE A 344 -9.35 -27.18 -5.23
CA ILE A 344 -9.56 -25.85 -5.81
C ILE A 344 -8.17 -25.22 -6.01
N PRO A 345 -7.76 -24.91 -7.25
CA PRO A 345 -6.45 -24.36 -7.51
C PRO A 345 -6.33 -22.93 -6.95
N MET A 346 -5.25 -22.69 -6.21
CA MET A 346 -4.96 -21.42 -5.54
C MET A 346 -3.46 -21.18 -5.46
N VAL A 347 -3.05 -19.96 -5.73
CA VAL A 347 -1.70 -19.46 -5.47
C VAL A 347 -1.78 -18.41 -4.36
N ILE A 348 -0.84 -18.45 -3.43
CA ILE A 348 -0.69 -17.42 -2.39
C ILE A 348 0.73 -16.88 -2.45
N ASN A 349 0.85 -15.58 -2.72
CA ASN A 349 2.08 -14.84 -2.55
C ASN A 349 2.09 -14.19 -1.16
N HIS A 350 3.25 -14.06 -0.54
CA HIS A 350 3.39 -13.30 0.71
C HIS A 350 4.81 -12.76 0.87
N VAL A 351 4.94 -11.61 1.53
CA VAL A 351 6.21 -11.00 1.93
C VAL A 351 5.99 -10.26 3.25
N GLY A 352 6.78 -10.59 4.29
CA GLY A 352 6.60 -9.98 5.60
C GLY A 352 5.16 -10.12 6.10
N GLY A 353 4.54 -8.99 6.46
CA GLY A 353 3.14 -8.93 6.91
C GLY A 353 2.11 -8.71 5.80
N MET A 354 2.43 -9.02 4.54
CA MET A 354 1.53 -8.90 3.38
C MET A 354 1.29 -10.26 2.74
N PHE A 355 0.07 -10.48 2.23
CA PHE A 355 -0.26 -11.68 1.46
C PHE A 355 -1.30 -11.39 0.37
N GLY A 356 -1.36 -12.27 -0.63
CA GLY A 356 -2.33 -12.22 -1.71
C GLY A 356 -2.88 -13.59 -2.05
N ILE A 357 -4.19 -13.67 -2.28
CA ILE A 357 -4.91 -14.89 -2.62
C ILE A 357 -5.32 -14.83 -4.10
N PHE A 358 -4.89 -15.80 -4.88
CA PHE A 358 -5.18 -15.90 -6.31
C PHE A 358 -5.84 -17.24 -6.62
N PHE A 359 -7.04 -17.21 -7.15
CA PHE A 359 -7.69 -18.42 -7.69
C PHE A 359 -7.26 -18.62 -9.13
N THR A 360 -6.35 -19.55 -9.37
CA THR A 360 -5.74 -19.78 -10.68
C THR A 360 -5.11 -21.17 -10.78
N ASP A 361 -5.11 -21.74 -11.97
CA ASP A 361 -4.37 -22.97 -12.29
C ASP A 361 -2.87 -22.73 -12.60
N ALA A 362 -2.45 -21.46 -12.68
CA ALA A 362 -1.06 -21.10 -12.88
C ALA A 362 -0.19 -21.54 -11.70
N LYS A 363 1.09 -21.82 -11.97
CA LYS A 363 2.04 -22.21 -10.92
C LYS A 363 2.50 -21.01 -10.08
N SER A 364 2.45 -19.80 -10.65
CA SER A 364 2.86 -18.54 -10.01
C SER A 364 2.11 -17.37 -10.63
N VAL A 365 2.03 -16.27 -9.89
CA VAL A 365 1.49 -14.98 -10.33
C VAL A 365 2.58 -13.94 -10.08
N THR A 366 3.13 -13.37 -11.16
CA THR A 366 4.34 -12.53 -11.12
C THR A 366 4.19 -11.17 -11.80
N CYS A 367 3.10 -10.94 -12.53
CA CYS A 367 2.84 -9.69 -13.23
C CYS A 367 1.33 -9.42 -13.34
N TYR A 368 0.98 -8.24 -13.79
CA TYR A 368 -0.42 -7.82 -13.95
C TYR A 368 -1.22 -8.73 -14.89
N GLN A 369 -0.60 -9.21 -15.98
CA GLN A 369 -1.24 -10.11 -16.94
C GLN A 369 -1.62 -11.46 -16.31
N ASP A 370 -0.83 -11.96 -15.35
CA ASP A 370 -1.17 -13.18 -14.61
C ASP A 370 -2.33 -12.93 -13.66
N VAL A 371 -2.33 -11.77 -12.96
CA VAL A 371 -3.43 -11.38 -12.08
C VAL A 371 -4.76 -11.29 -12.83
N MET A 372 -4.75 -10.71 -14.05
CA MET A 372 -5.96 -10.56 -14.87
C MET A 372 -6.54 -11.90 -15.38
N LYS A 373 -5.78 -13.00 -15.32
CA LYS A 373 -6.26 -14.36 -15.66
C LYS A 373 -6.87 -15.09 -14.49
N CYS A 374 -6.78 -14.56 -13.28
CA CYS A 374 -7.32 -15.19 -12.08
C CYS A 374 -8.85 -15.18 -12.07
N ASP A 375 -9.44 -16.18 -11.43
CA ASP A 375 -10.90 -16.35 -11.31
C ASP A 375 -11.49 -15.40 -10.26
N VAL A 376 -11.92 -14.23 -10.72
CA VAL A 376 -12.52 -13.18 -9.88
C VAL A 376 -13.88 -13.62 -9.33
N GLU A 377 -14.67 -14.40 -10.08
CA GLU A 377 -15.99 -14.86 -9.61
C GLU A 377 -15.84 -15.85 -8.46
N ARG A 378 -14.83 -16.72 -8.52
CA ARG A 378 -14.50 -17.61 -7.40
C ARG A 378 -14.04 -16.82 -6.17
N PHE A 379 -13.26 -15.77 -6.36
CA PHE A 379 -12.87 -14.88 -5.26
C PHE A 379 -14.09 -14.22 -4.60
N LYS A 380 -15.07 -13.74 -5.36
CA LYS A 380 -16.30 -13.13 -4.82
C LYS A 380 -17.06 -14.11 -3.92
N LYS A 381 -17.25 -15.35 -4.36
CA LYS A 381 -17.89 -16.39 -3.57
C LYS A 381 -17.10 -16.69 -2.28
N PHE A 382 -15.79 -16.80 -2.41
CA PHE A 382 -14.90 -16.99 -1.27
C PHE A 382 -15.00 -15.84 -0.27
N PHE A 383 -14.90 -14.60 -0.74
CA PHE A 383 -15.03 -13.40 0.09
C PHE A 383 -16.34 -13.39 0.92
N HIS A 384 -17.48 -13.61 0.27
CA HIS A 384 -18.76 -13.59 0.98
C HIS A 384 -18.87 -14.72 2.00
N SER A 385 -18.43 -15.92 1.66
CA SER A 385 -18.44 -17.03 2.62
C SER A 385 -17.51 -16.79 3.81
N MET A 386 -16.35 -16.18 3.60
CA MET A 386 -15.45 -15.76 4.68
C MET A 386 -16.09 -14.67 5.56
N LEU A 387 -16.74 -13.68 4.94
CA LEU A 387 -17.42 -12.59 5.64
C LEU A 387 -18.56 -13.10 6.50
N GLU A 388 -19.36 -14.05 5.99
CA GLU A 388 -20.43 -14.73 6.75
C GLU A 388 -19.88 -15.39 8.03
N GLN A 389 -18.67 -15.93 7.97
CA GLN A 389 -17.99 -16.61 9.07
C GLN A 389 -17.19 -15.68 9.99
N GLY A 390 -17.28 -14.36 9.79
CA GLY A 390 -16.60 -13.37 10.64
C GLY A 390 -15.10 -13.22 10.31
N ILE A 391 -14.74 -13.34 9.03
CA ILE A 391 -13.40 -13.02 8.51
C ILE A 391 -13.56 -11.90 7.47
N TYR A 392 -12.88 -10.79 7.70
CA TYR A 392 -12.93 -9.62 6.83
C TYR A 392 -11.67 -9.55 5.96
N LEU A 393 -11.81 -9.95 4.71
CA LEU A 393 -10.80 -9.81 3.66
C LEU A 393 -11.04 -8.50 2.88
N ALA A 394 -10.07 -8.10 2.05
CA ALA A 394 -10.27 -6.98 1.14
C ALA A 394 -11.42 -7.27 0.15
N PRO A 395 -12.38 -6.33 -0.05
CA PRO A 395 -13.51 -6.54 -0.96
C PRO A 395 -13.14 -6.36 -2.44
N SER A 396 -12.00 -6.93 -2.83
CA SER A 396 -11.49 -6.93 -4.20
C SER A 396 -10.44 -8.02 -4.37
N ALA A 397 -10.50 -8.76 -5.48
CA ALA A 397 -9.47 -9.74 -5.85
C ALA A 397 -8.11 -9.10 -6.20
N PHE A 398 -8.06 -7.77 -6.33
CA PHE A 398 -6.88 -7.01 -6.70
C PHE A 398 -6.20 -6.31 -5.52
N GLU A 399 -6.63 -6.57 -4.30
CA GLU A 399 -6.06 -5.96 -3.10
C GLU A 399 -5.33 -6.99 -2.24
N ALA A 400 -4.17 -6.59 -1.72
CA ALA A 400 -3.42 -7.39 -0.76
C ALA A 400 -4.13 -7.48 0.60
N GLY A 401 -3.89 -8.57 1.31
CA GLY A 401 -4.24 -8.72 2.73
C GLY A 401 -3.08 -8.32 3.64
N PHE A 402 -3.41 -7.90 4.86
CA PHE A 402 -2.44 -7.37 5.83
C PHE A 402 -2.54 -8.12 7.17
N MET A 403 -1.41 -8.62 7.63
CA MET A 403 -1.26 -9.18 8.95
C MET A 403 -0.91 -8.09 9.97
N SER A 404 -1.40 -8.21 11.19
CA SER A 404 -0.94 -7.41 12.32
C SER A 404 -0.36 -8.32 13.41
N ILE A 405 0.48 -7.75 14.28
CA ILE A 405 0.99 -8.51 15.44
C ILE A 405 -0.09 -8.82 16.49
N ALA A 406 -1.25 -8.17 16.40
CA ALA A 406 -2.39 -8.44 17.25
C ALA A 406 -3.13 -9.74 16.87
N HIS A 407 -2.92 -10.27 15.66
CA HIS A 407 -3.44 -11.58 15.30
C HIS A 407 -2.82 -12.67 16.13
N SER A 408 -3.66 -13.48 16.74
CA SER A 408 -3.22 -14.67 17.50
C SER A 408 -3.19 -15.91 16.62
N ASP A 409 -2.50 -16.96 17.09
CA ASP A 409 -2.55 -18.28 16.44
C ASP A 409 -3.99 -18.83 16.33
N ALA A 410 -4.84 -18.52 17.31
CA ALA A 410 -6.24 -18.90 17.29
C ALA A 410 -7.04 -18.18 16.19
N ASP A 411 -6.72 -16.91 15.91
CA ASP A 411 -7.34 -16.15 14.82
C ASP A 411 -6.96 -16.75 13.45
N ILE A 412 -5.69 -17.14 13.29
CA ILE A 412 -5.21 -17.82 12.08
C ILE A 412 -5.92 -19.16 11.91
N GLU A 413 -6.05 -19.97 12.96
CA GLU A 413 -6.75 -21.25 12.90
C GLU A 413 -8.25 -21.10 12.60
N LYS A 414 -8.89 -20.09 13.19
CA LYS A 414 -10.28 -19.72 12.88
C LYS A 414 -10.42 -19.36 11.39
N THR A 415 -9.49 -18.59 10.86
CA THR A 415 -9.48 -18.18 9.44
C THR A 415 -9.30 -19.37 8.51
N ILE A 416 -8.38 -20.30 8.82
CA ILE A 416 -8.17 -21.51 8.02
C ILE A 416 -9.41 -22.40 8.03
N LYS A 417 -10.09 -22.57 9.18
CA LYS A 417 -11.35 -23.33 9.26
C LYS A 417 -12.46 -22.67 8.46
N ALA A 418 -12.57 -21.35 8.51
CA ALA A 418 -13.52 -20.59 7.69
C ALA A 418 -13.25 -20.79 6.19
N ALA A 419 -11.98 -20.77 5.78
CA ALA A 419 -11.59 -21.04 4.39
C ALA A 419 -11.92 -22.46 3.94
N GLU A 420 -11.75 -23.47 4.80
CA GLU A 420 -12.14 -24.84 4.52
C GLU A 420 -13.64 -24.95 4.19
N VAL A 421 -14.49 -24.33 5.01
CA VAL A 421 -15.95 -24.30 4.79
C VAL A 421 -16.29 -23.52 3.52
N ALA A 422 -15.64 -22.38 3.27
CA ALA A 422 -15.87 -21.57 2.08
C ALA A 422 -15.50 -22.30 0.79
N LEU A 423 -14.37 -22.99 0.78
CA LEU A 423 -13.89 -23.77 -0.38
C LEU A 423 -14.76 -25.00 -0.61
N ALA A 424 -15.19 -25.70 0.44
CA ALA A 424 -16.14 -26.82 0.32
C ALA A 424 -17.48 -26.38 -0.30
N LYS A 425 -18.00 -25.20 0.08
CA LYS A 425 -19.21 -24.61 -0.50
C LYS A 425 -19.03 -24.31 -1.99
N ILE A 426 -17.92 -23.69 -2.37
CA ILE A 426 -17.59 -23.36 -3.76
C ILE A 426 -17.47 -24.64 -4.62
N LYS A 427 -16.89 -25.71 -4.08
CA LYS A 427 -16.75 -26.99 -4.79
C LYS A 427 -18.11 -27.67 -5.07
N ALA A 428 -19.10 -27.46 -4.21
CA ALA A 428 -20.42 -28.07 -4.33
C ALA A 428 -21.33 -27.36 -5.34
N GLU A 429 -21.03 -26.12 -5.71
CA GLU A 429 -21.71 -25.32 -6.74
C GLU A 429 -21.16 -25.59 -8.14
#